data_3f1044e33d900e1ff0ce63559c10be21
#
_entry.id   3f1044e33d900e1ff0ce63559c10be21
#
_cell.length_a   1.000
_cell.length_b   1.000
_cell.length_c   1.000
_cell.angle_alpha   90.00
_cell.angle_beta   90.00
_cell.angle_gamma   90.00
#
_symmetry.space_group_name_H-M   'P 1'
#
loop_
_entity.id
_entity.type
_entity.pdbx_description
1 polymer ?
#
loop_
_entity_poly.entity_id
_entity_poly.type
_entity_poly.pdbx_seq_one_letter_code
_entity_poly.pdbx_strand_id
1 'polypeptide(L)'
;HWPEAYWRRLIETAIAADWPVRLPWGNEAERIRAERLAAGLADATVLPRLPLAGIAAQLAGARACVAVDTGLGHLAAALDVPTISLFGPTNPGYTGAWGPRQIHLASDFSCAPCLAKTCAYQPSAAERERFDLERDWPLCFTRVDAAQVWQRLQPLLDEAHA
;
A
#
# COMPACT_ATOMS: atom_id res chain seq x y z
N HIS A 1 -2.36 3.11 8.78
CA HIS A 1 -1.52 2.31 7.85
C HIS A 1 -2.26 1.02 7.49
N TRP A 2 -1.98 0.48 6.31
CA TRP A 2 -2.42 -0.86 5.96
C TRP A 2 -1.65 -1.88 6.81
N PRO A 3 -2.26 -2.99 7.29
CA PRO A 3 -1.62 -3.94 8.20
C PRO A 3 -0.27 -4.46 7.69
N GLU A 4 0.74 -4.54 8.58
CA GLU A 4 2.06 -5.05 8.19
C GLU A 4 2.02 -6.49 7.68
N ALA A 5 1.15 -7.34 8.25
CA ALA A 5 0.95 -8.70 7.78
C ALA A 5 0.41 -8.75 6.34
N TYR A 6 -0.42 -7.79 5.94
CA TYR A 6 -0.97 -7.72 4.58
C TYR A 6 0.09 -7.21 3.59
N TRP A 7 0.89 -6.20 3.99
CA TRP A 7 2.05 -5.77 3.21
C TRP A 7 3.02 -6.93 2.98
N ARG A 8 3.38 -7.63 4.03
CA ARG A 8 4.28 -8.77 3.96
C ARG A 8 3.78 -9.84 3.00
N ARG A 9 2.50 -10.20 3.12
CA ARG A 9 1.87 -11.20 2.25
C ARG A 9 1.85 -10.77 0.78
N LEU A 10 1.56 -9.50 0.52
CA LEU A 10 1.59 -8.96 -0.85
C LEU A 10 3.00 -9.03 -1.44
N ILE A 11 4.02 -8.64 -0.66
CA ILE A 11 5.43 -8.70 -1.08
C ILE A 11 5.83 -10.15 -1.40
N GLU A 12 5.53 -11.10 -0.52
CA GLU A 12 5.80 -12.52 -0.74
C GLU A 12 5.13 -13.06 -1.99
N THR A 13 3.88 -12.67 -2.23
CA THR A 13 3.12 -13.08 -3.41
C THR A 13 3.72 -12.48 -4.70
N ALA A 14 4.14 -11.21 -4.67
CA ALA A 14 4.79 -10.57 -5.81
C ALA A 14 6.12 -11.24 -6.16
N ILE A 15 6.95 -11.52 -5.14
CA ILE A 15 8.25 -12.19 -5.33
C ILE A 15 8.06 -13.63 -5.86
N ALA A 16 7.05 -14.35 -5.35
CA ALA A 16 6.72 -15.69 -5.84
C ALA A 16 6.26 -15.72 -7.30
N ALA A 17 5.85 -14.56 -7.82
CA ALA A 17 5.50 -14.33 -9.23
C ALA A 17 6.63 -13.63 -10.02
N ASP A 18 7.87 -13.70 -9.54
CA ASP A 18 9.09 -13.13 -10.15
C ASP A 18 9.10 -11.58 -10.26
N TRP A 19 8.34 -10.89 -9.41
CA TRP A 19 8.34 -9.43 -9.34
C TRP A 19 9.15 -8.93 -8.14
N PRO A 20 10.35 -8.34 -8.35
CA PRO A 20 11.13 -7.74 -7.27
C PRO A 20 10.43 -6.51 -6.71
N VAL A 21 10.49 -6.32 -5.40
CA VAL A 21 9.79 -5.26 -4.69
C VAL A 21 10.77 -4.23 -4.14
N ARG A 22 10.44 -2.94 -4.28
CA ARG A 22 11.21 -1.82 -3.73
C ARG A 22 10.39 -1.07 -2.70
N LEU A 23 10.98 -0.83 -1.54
CA LEU A 23 10.33 -0.20 -0.40
C LEU A 23 11.00 1.15 -0.11
N PRO A 24 10.39 2.27 -0.56
CA PRO A 24 10.84 3.61 -0.20
C PRO A 24 10.44 3.98 1.22
N TRP A 25 11.14 4.94 1.83
CA TRP A 25 10.84 5.48 3.14
C TRP A 25 11.26 6.95 3.23
N GLY A 26 10.58 7.73 4.07
CA GLY A 26 10.85 9.15 4.28
C GLY A 26 11.37 9.50 5.68
N ASN A 27 11.12 8.63 6.66
CA ASN A 27 11.55 8.83 8.05
C ASN A 27 12.00 7.50 8.68
N GLU A 28 12.59 7.59 9.87
CA GLU A 28 13.19 6.42 10.54
C GLU A 28 12.16 5.34 10.89
N ALA A 29 10.96 5.70 11.31
CA ALA A 29 9.91 4.73 11.62
C ALA A 29 9.47 3.95 10.37
N GLU A 30 9.41 4.62 9.23
CA GLU A 30 9.12 3.97 7.94
C GLU A 30 10.27 3.08 7.48
N ARG A 31 11.53 3.49 7.69
CA ARG A 31 12.70 2.66 7.40
C ARG A 31 12.65 1.35 8.19
N ILE A 32 12.48 1.44 9.51
CA ILE A 32 12.39 0.27 10.40
C ILE A 32 11.24 -0.66 9.96
N ARG A 33 10.10 -0.10 9.56
CA ARG A 33 8.98 -0.87 9.01
C ARG A 33 9.36 -1.56 7.70
N ALA A 34 9.96 -0.85 6.76
CA ALA A 34 10.40 -1.41 5.48
C ALA A 34 11.41 -2.55 5.68
N GLU A 35 12.34 -2.43 6.63
CA GLU A 35 13.29 -3.47 6.98
C GLU A 35 12.60 -4.72 7.55
N ARG A 36 11.59 -4.55 8.43
CA ARG A 36 10.79 -5.69 8.91
C ARG A 36 10.05 -6.39 7.78
N LEU A 37 9.48 -5.61 6.86
CA LEU A 37 8.75 -6.14 5.71
C LEU A 37 9.66 -6.89 4.74
N ALA A 38 10.90 -6.45 4.55
CA ALA A 38 11.88 -7.08 3.66
C ALA A 38 12.63 -8.25 4.29
N ALA A 39 12.59 -8.41 5.62
CA ALA A 39 13.41 -9.37 6.34
C ALA A 39 13.28 -10.80 5.78
N GLY A 40 14.41 -11.40 5.37
CA GLY A 40 14.47 -12.76 4.82
C GLY A 40 13.93 -12.91 3.39
N LEU A 41 13.64 -11.80 2.67
CA LEU A 41 13.22 -11.82 1.27
C LEU A 41 14.32 -11.20 0.40
N ALA A 42 14.97 -12.02 -0.43
CA ALA A 42 16.10 -11.58 -1.27
C ALA A 42 15.70 -10.52 -2.30
N ASP A 43 14.49 -10.64 -2.86
CA ASP A 43 13.98 -9.74 -3.90
C ASP A 43 13.12 -8.58 -3.36
N ALA A 44 13.14 -8.35 -2.03
CA ALA A 44 12.59 -7.16 -1.40
C ALA A 44 13.72 -6.21 -0.98
N THR A 45 13.83 -5.08 -1.67
CA THR A 45 14.89 -4.10 -1.43
C THR A 45 14.36 -2.87 -0.70
N VAL A 46 14.88 -2.59 0.49
CA VAL A 46 14.68 -1.29 1.15
C VAL A 46 15.60 -0.28 0.47
N LEU A 47 15.01 0.75 -0.13
CA LEU A 47 15.78 1.78 -0.83
C LEU A 47 16.63 2.59 0.17
N PRO A 48 17.77 3.15 -0.26
CA PRO A 48 18.44 4.17 0.53
C PRO A 48 17.54 5.41 0.68
N ARG A 49 17.88 6.30 1.61
CA ARG A 49 17.16 7.57 1.68
C ARG A 49 17.39 8.37 0.40
N LEU A 50 16.32 8.64 -0.33
CA LEU A 50 16.35 9.36 -1.59
C LEU A 50 15.65 10.71 -1.48
N PRO A 51 16.13 11.74 -2.19
CA PRO A 51 15.36 12.95 -2.40
C PRO A 51 14.16 12.65 -3.31
N LEU A 52 13.18 13.57 -3.35
CA LEU A 52 11.95 13.39 -4.12
C LEU A 52 12.21 13.03 -5.60
N ALA A 53 13.20 13.68 -6.23
CA ALA A 53 13.60 13.36 -7.60
C ALA A 53 14.12 11.91 -7.76
N GLY A 54 14.84 11.40 -6.76
CA GLY A 54 15.29 10.02 -6.73
C GLY A 54 14.13 9.03 -6.57
N ILE A 55 13.15 9.35 -5.73
CA ILE A 55 11.92 8.55 -5.59
C ILE A 55 11.13 8.58 -6.91
N ALA A 56 10.98 9.75 -7.54
CA ALA A 56 10.32 9.87 -8.83
C ALA A 56 10.97 8.99 -9.92
N ALA A 57 12.31 8.94 -9.96
CA ALA A 57 13.04 8.07 -10.88
C ALA A 57 12.79 6.57 -10.58
N GLN A 58 12.72 6.17 -9.30
CA GLN A 58 12.37 4.79 -8.93
C GLN A 58 10.94 4.45 -9.33
N LEU A 59 9.99 5.35 -9.12
CA LEU A 59 8.60 5.16 -9.51
C LEU A 59 8.45 5.08 -11.03
N ALA A 60 9.07 6.00 -11.78
CA ALA A 60 9.00 6.01 -13.25
C ALA A 60 9.54 4.71 -13.88
N GLY A 61 10.47 4.02 -13.21
CA GLY A 61 10.98 2.71 -13.64
C GLY A 61 10.22 1.52 -13.08
N ALA A 62 9.16 1.74 -12.29
CA ALA A 62 8.37 0.67 -11.71
C ALA A 62 7.28 0.17 -12.68
N ARG A 63 7.00 -1.11 -12.64
CA ARG A 63 5.90 -1.72 -13.42
C ARG A 63 4.54 -1.35 -12.86
N ALA A 64 4.42 -1.29 -11.55
CA ALA A 64 3.24 -0.85 -10.85
C ALA A 64 3.62 -0.32 -9.46
N CYS A 65 2.69 0.38 -8.83
CA CYS A 65 2.81 0.88 -7.47
C CYS A 65 1.60 0.43 -6.65
N VAL A 66 1.83 0.09 -5.39
CA VAL A 66 0.77 -0.07 -4.40
C VAL A 66 1.05 0.90 -3.26
N ALA A 67 0.10 1.75 -2.94
CA ALA A 67 0.24 2.75 -1.90
C ALA A 67 -1.06 2.91 -1.11
N VAL A 68 -0.97 3.34 0.14
CA VAL A 68 -2.13 3.94 0.81
C VAL A 68 -2.33 5.36 0.24
N ASP A 69 -3.43 6.03 0.58
CA ASP A 69 -3.68 7.43 0.18
C ASP A 69 -2.57 8.35 0.71
N THR A 70 -1.54 8.57 -0.13
CA THR A 70 -0.33 9.32 0.17
C THR A 70 0.23 10.06 -1.04
N GLY A 71 1.10 11.04 -0.78
CA GLY A 71 1.77 11.81 -1.84
C GLY A 71 2.57 10.93 -2.83
N LEU A 72 3.13 9.80 -2.41
CA LEU A 72 3.87 8.90 -3.30
C LEU A 72 2.94 8.15 -4.27
N GLY A 73 1.73 7.78 -3.83
CA GLY A 73 0.71 7.22 -4.72
C GLY A 73 0.28 8.21 -5.81
N HIS A 74 0.10 9.49 -5.43
CA HIS A 74 -0.19 10.56 -6.40
C HIS A 74 0.98 10.82 -7.35
N LEU A 75 2.21 10.77 -6.85
CA LEU A 75 3.41 10.92 -7.69
C LEU A 75 3.52 9.78 -8.70
N ALA A 76 3.26 8.54 -8.29
CA ALA A 76 3.25 7.39 -9.19
C ALA A 76 2.19 7.58 -10.31
N ALA A 77 0.99 8.00 -9.95
CA ALA A 77 -0.06 8.30 -10.91
C ALA A 77 0.29 9.44 -11.87
N ALA A 78 0.92 10.51 -11.38
CA ALA A 78 1.39 11.63 -12.20
C ALA A 78 2.51 11.22 -13.17
N LEU A 79 3.25 10.17 -12.87
CA LEU A 79 4.26 9.56 -13.74
C LEU A 79 3.68 8.46 -14.65
N ASP A 80 2.35 8.36 -14.70
CA ASP A 80 1.61 7.35 -15.46
C ASP A 80 1.97 5.88 -15.09
N VAL A 81 2.38 5.66 -13.85
CA VAL A 81 2.63 4.31 -13.33
C VAL A 81 1.29 3.68 -12.93
N PRO A 82 0.99 2.45 -13.37
CA PRO A 82 -0.17 1.72 -12.90
C PRO A 82 -0.17 1.63 -11.38
N THR A 83 -1.21 2.14 -10.72
CA THR A 83 -1.17 2.28 -9.25
C THR A 83 -2.46 1.75 -8.62
N ILE A 84 -2.29 0.92 -7.59
CA ILE A 84 -3.37 0.57 -6.69
C ILE A 84 -3.25 1.42 -5.42
N SER A 85 -4.25 2.25 -5.19
CA SER A 85 -4.34 3.09 -3.99
C SER A 85 -5.34 2.52 -3.00
N LEU A 86 -4.92 2.36 -1.74
CA LEU A 86 -5.69 1.76 -0.67
C LEU A 86 -6.27 2.85 0.23
N PHE A 87 -7.58 2.84 0.38
CA PHE A 87 -8.34 3.83 1.15
C PHE A 87 -8.99 3.17 2.36
N GLY A 88 -8.63 3.62 3.55
CA GLY A 88 -9.29 3.24 4.80
C GLY A 88 -10.24 4.35 5.28
N PRO A 89 -9.72 5.37 6.01
CA PRO A 89 -10.53 6.46 6.52
C PRO A 89 -10.84 7.55 5.50
N THR A 90 -10.13 7.60 4.37
CA THR A 90 -10.29 8.62 3.33
C THR A 90 -11.18 8.14 2.17
N ASN A 91 -11.68 9.07 1.39
CA ASN A 91 -12.61 8.81 0.29
C ASN A 91 -11.90 9.00 -1.06
N PRO A 92 -11.78 7.94 -1.90
CA PRO A 92 -11.15 8.07 -3.21
C PRO A 92 -11.84 9.08 -4.13
N GLY A 93 -13.11 9.36 -3.93
CA GLY A 93 -13.84 10.40 -4.66
C GLY A 93 -13.34 11.83 -4.41
N TYR A 94 -12.61 12.05 -3.29
CA TYR A 94 -12.03 13.35 -2.95
C TYR A 94 -10.53 13.42 -3.22
N THR A 95 -9.81 12.34 -2.90
CA THR A 95 -8.34 12.32 -2.92
C THR A 95 -7.76 11.27 -3.87
N GLY A 96 -8.58 10.51 -4.58
CA GLY A 96 -8.11 9.50 -5.51
C GLY A 96 -7.37 10.10 -6.70
N ALA A 97 -6.25 9.51 -7.08
CA ALA A 97 -5.50 9.92 -8.25
C ALA A 97 -6.27 9.58 -9.54
N TRP A 98 -6.18 10.46 -10.56
CA TRP A 98 -6.86 10.28 -11.83
C TRP A 98 -5.95 9.58 -12.85
N GLY A 99 -6.55 8.81 -13.73
CA GLY A 99 -5.86 8.16 -14.84
C GLY A 99 -6.44 6.78 -15.17
N PRO A 100 -6.25 6.30 -16.40
CA PRO A 100 -6.85 5.03 -16.85
C PRO A 100 -6.26 3.80 -16.16
N ARG A 101 -5.04 3.91 -15.59
CA ARG A 101 -4.33 2.83 -14.89
C ARG A 101 -4.32 3.01 -13.38
N GLN A 102 -5.28 3.80 -12.84
CA GLN A 102 -5.41 4.04 -11.40
C GLN A 102 -6.58 3.24 -10.85
N ILE A 103 -6.30 2.36 -9.88
CA ILE A 103 -7.30 1.53 -9.22
C ILE A 103 -7.38 1.93 -7.76
N HIS A 104 -8.59 2.20 -7.28
CA HIS A 104 -8.85 2.55 -5.90
C HIS A 104 -9.56 1.41 -5.20
N LEU A 105 -8.97 0.90 -4.13
CA LEU A 105 -9.57 -0.08 -3.25
C LEU A 105 -9.94 0.60 -1.93
N ALA A 106 -11.23 0.80 -1.73
CA ALA A 106 -11.76 1.45 -0.54
C ALA A 106 -12.33 0.43 0.44
N SER A 107 -12.13 0.70 1.71
CA SER A 107 -12.71 -0.07 2.79
C SER A 107 -14.24 0.05 2.82
N ASP A 108 -14.91 -1.06 3.05
CA ASP A 108 -16.34 -1.15 3.36
C ASP A 108 -16.62 -1.21 4.87
N PHE A 109 -15.66 -0.82 5.70
CA PHE A 109 -15.80 -0.81 7.15
C PHE A 109 -16.91 0.15 7.57
N SER A 110 -17.68 -0.20 8.61
CA SER A 110 -18.94 0.47 8.99
C SER A 110 -18.85 1.98 9.19
N CYS A 111 -17.67 2.50 9.55
CA CYS A 111 -17.43 3.94 9.70
C CYS A 111 -16.59 4.55 8.57
N ALA A 112 -16.17 3.79 7.56
CA ALA A 112 -15.40 4.31 6.44
C ALA A 112 -16.34 4.80 5.31
N PRO A 113 -15.98 5.89 4.62
CA PRO A 113 -14.89 6.83 4.92
C PRO A 113 -15.30 7.85 6.00
N CYS A 114 -14.61 7.87 7.12
CA CYS A 114 -14.92 8.79 8.21
C CYS A 114 -14.24 10.16 8.11
N LEU A 115 -13.20 10.28 7.29
CA LEU A 115 -12.36 11.48 7.09
C LEU A 115 -11.75 12.03 8.40
N ALA A 116 -11.73 11.24 9.46
CA ALA A 116 -11.25 11.65 10.77
C ALA A 116 -9.72 11.62 10.83
N LYS A 117 -9.12 12.65 11.42
CA LYS A 117 -7.67 12.69 11.68
C LYS A 117 -7.25 11.69 12.76
N THR A 118 -8.14 11.42 13.70
CA THR A 118 -7.92 10.46 14.79
C THR A 118 -9.06 9.46 14.79
N CYS A 119 -8.73 8.17 14.83
CA CYS A 119 -9.74 7.12 14.85
C CYS A 119 -10.43 7.07 16.21
N ALA A 120 -11.76 7.20 16.20
CA ALA A 120 -12.61 7.12 17.40
C ALA A 120 -13.35 5.76 17.51
N TYR A 121 -13.07 4.82 16.60
CA TYR A 121 -13.68 3.50 16.63
C TYR A 121 -13.28 2.74 17.90
N GLN A 122 -14.22 2.01 18.48
CA GLN A 122 -14.02 1.19 19.67
C GLN A 122 -14.05 -0.30 19.24
N PRO A 123 -12.88 -0.97 19.15
CA PRO A 123 -12.85 -2.36 18.77
C PRO A 123 -13.58 -3.26 19.76
N SER A 124 -14.34 -4.21 19.25
CA SER A 124 -14.95 -5.29 20.02
C SER A 124 -13.89 -6.22 20.64
N ALA A 125 -14.29 -7.06 21.59
CA ALA A 125 -13.40 -8.06 22.18
C ALA A 125 -12.83 -9.02 21.12
N ALA A 126 -13.66 -9.47 20.17
CA ALA A 126 -13.23 -10.36 19.09
C ALA A 126 -12.23 -9.68 18.14
N GLU A 127 -12.38 -8.37 17.86
CA GLU A 127 -11.42 -7.64 17.03
C GLU A 127 -10.08 -7.43 17.76
N ARG A 128 -10.12 -7.19 19.08
CA ARG A 128 -8.90 -7.09 19.89
C ARG A 128 -8.13 -8.41 19.99
N GLU A 129 -8.82 -9.52 19.93
CA GLU A 129 -8.21 -10.85 19.91
C GLU A 129 -7.62 -11.18 18.52
N ARG A 130 -8.31 -10.72 17.45
CA ARG A 130 -7.95 -11.05 16.08
C ARG A 130 -6.82 -10.18 15.52
N PHE A 131 -6.73 -8.91 15.90
CA PHE A 131 -5.84 -7.92 15.29
C PHE A 131 -4.83 -7.37 16.31
N ASP A 132 -3.61 -7.14 15.86
CA ASP A 132 -2.61 -6.37 16.60
C ASP A 132 -2.92 -4.87 16.45
N LEU A 133 -3.57 -4.29 17.47
CA LEU A 133 -4.01 -2.91 17.40
C LEU A 133 -2.86 -1.88 17.35
N GLU A 134 -1.63 -2.25 17.65
CA GLU A 134 -0.46 -1.36 17.46
C GLU A 134 -0.06 -1.28 15.98
N ARG A 135 -0.21 -2.39 15.25
CA ARG A 135 0.23 -2.53 13.86
C ARG A 135 -0.90 -2.44 12.84
N ASP A 136 -2.09 -2.88 13.22
CA ASP A 136 -3.25 -2.99 12.31
C ASP A 136 -4.20 -1.79 12.42
N TRP A 137 -3.86 -0.77 13.23
CA TRP A 137 -4.70 0.41 13.39
C TRP A 137 -4.53 1.43 12.26
N PRO A 138 -5.61 2.04 11.77
CA PRO A 138 -7.02 1.81 12.10
C PRO A 138 -7.58 0.58 11.39
N LEU A 139 -8.51 -0.14 12.05
CA LEU A 139 -9.06 -1.42 11.57
C LEU A 139 -9.82 -1.32 10.23
N CYS A 140 -10.22 -0.14 9.77
CA CYS A 140 -10.86 0.00 8.46
C CYS A 140 -9.97 -0.54 7.33
N PHE A 141 -8.65 -0.46 7.43
CA PHE A 141 -7.75 -1.03 6.43
C PHE A 141 -7.74 -2.56 6.41
N THR A 142 -8.23 -3.25 7.44
CA THR A 142 -8.29 -4.73 7.45
C THR A 142 -9.35 -5.29 6.49
N ARG A 143 -10.24 -4.43 5.96
CA ARG A 143 -11.26 -4.82 4.97
C ARG A 143 -10.74 -4.93 3.54
N VAL A 144 -9.56 -4.40 3.27
CA VAL A 144 -8.88 -4.57 1.98
C VAL A 144 -7.71 -5.50 2.22
N ASP A 145 -7.84 -6.77 1.90
CA ASP A 145 -6.80 -7.77 2.16
C ASP A 145 -5.76 -7.87 1.03
N ALA A 146 -4.66 -8.57 1.30
CA ALA A 146 -3.55 -8.70 0.36
C ALA A 146 -3.95 -9.49 -0.91
N ALA A 147 -4.87 -10.44 -0.81
CA ALA A 147 -5.32 -11.24 -1.96
C ALA A 147 -6.16 -10.38 -2.91
N GLN A 148 -7.05 -9.53 -2.38
CA GLN A 148 -7.81 -8.56 -3.16
C GLN A 148 -6.88 -7.59 -3.90
N VAL A 149 -5.85 -7.09 -3.22
CA VAL A 149 -4.85 -6.20 -3.84
C VAL A 149 -4.10 -6.92 -4.95
N TRP A 150 -3.61 -8.13 -4.70
CA TRP A 150 -2.89 -8.93 -5.70
C TRP A 150 -3.75 -9.22 -6.93
N GLN A 151 -5.00 -9.64 -6.73
CA GLN A 151 -5.94 -9.93 -7.82
C GLN A 151 -6.14 -8.73 -8.76
N ARG A 152 -6.05 -7.50 -8.23
CA ARG A 152 -6.16 -6.27 -9.04
C ARG A 152 -4.81 -5.81 -9.59
N LEU A 153 -3.70 -6.17 -8.94
CA LEU A 153 -2.35 -5.80 -9.35
C LEU A 153 -1.85 -6.65 -10.51
N GLN A 154 -2.09 -7.95 -10.49
CA GLN A 154 -1.57 -8.89 -11.46
C GLN A 154 -1.89 -8.51 -12.92
N PRO A 155 -3.13 -8.16 -13.31
CA PRO A 155 -3.41 -7.72 -14.67
C PRO A 155 -2.60 -6.50 -15.11
N LEU A 156 -2.35 -5.54 -14.20
CA LEU A 156 -1.54 -4.36 -14.48
C LEU A 156 -0.06 -4.70 -14.75
N LEU A 157 0.44 -5.76 -14.12
CA LEU A 157 1.79 -6.27 -14.35
C LEU A 157 1.89 -6.99 -15.70
N ASP A 158 0.85 -7.73 -16.09
CA ASP A 158 0.80 -8.54 -17.31
C ASP A 158 0.63 -7.68 -18.58
N GLU A 159 -0.21 -6.63 -18.54
CA GLU A 159 -0.48 -5.73 -19.68
C GLU A 159 0.78 -5.07 -20.24
N ALA A 160 1.82 -4.93 -19.46
CA ALA A 160 3.05 -4.28 -19.87
C ALA A 160 4.00 -5.22 -20.65
N HIS A 161 3.61 -6.48 -20.91
CA HIS A 161 4.36 -7.45 -21.72
C HIS A 161 3.76 -7.60 -23.13
N ALA A 162 2.64 -6.93 -23.41
CA ALA A 162 1.99 -6.88 -24.72
C ALA A 162 2.38 -5.59 -25.45
#